data_4b03008d437a6e852a36c94ec17ea849
#
_entry.id   4b03008d437a6e852a36c94ec17ea849
#
_cell.length_a   1.000
_cell.length_b   1.000
_cell.length_c   1.000
_cell.angle_alpha   90.00
_cell.angle_beta   90.00
_cell.angle_gamma   90.00
#
_symmetry.space_group_name_H-M   'P 1'
#
loop_
_entity.id
_entity.type
_entity.pdbx_description
1 polymer ?
#
loop_
_entity_poly.entity_id
_entity_poly.type
_entity_poly.pdbx_seq_one_letter_code
_entity_poly.pdbx_strand_id
1 'polypeptide(L)'
;LKTTLAYHNHGMIEDFYGINLRHLLRMAEQYYGNEDLTIWMPHTDATRGPYTDGMLHRCAVMHKAITILMLKLECEVIDRNPDFKMQGRDFLRRIDYEAGTVDYFGKIYPLRDRNFPTVDPENPARLNADEKFVLDKLVASFRHSEKLQKHVAFLYAKGSVYHIENGCLLYHGAVPLTDEGEFAAETFEGHSLRGRALLDYCDLRARLGYFAPEGSPERQSGQDFLWYLWCGKLSPLFGRSAMTTFERLYIEDPETHKEIKDPYYTWYDDAAICCRILAEFGLTANCHIVNGHVPVREKAGESPIKGGGRLLVIDGGFCRAYHERTGIAGYTLVYSSHGMSLRTHQPFENTAKAVQENLDILSRVDVVDDN
;
A
#
# COMPACT_ATOMS: atom_id res chain seq x y z
N LEU A 1 2.63 8.24 7.00
CA LEU A 1 3.70 9.11 7.50
C LEU A 1 5.10 8.59 7.13
N LYS A 2 5.47 7.32 7.40
CA LYS A 2 6.80 6.76 7.05
C LYS A 2 7.13 7.01 5.58
N THR A 3 6.25 6.62 4.66
CA THR A 3 6.45 6.79 3.21
C THR A 3 6.60 8.27 2.81
N THR A 4 5.82 9.17 3.41
CA THR A 4 5.93 10.61 3.09
C THR A 4 7.26 11.20 3.55
N LEU A 5 7.84 10.69 4.63
CA LEU A 5 9.20 11.04 5.07
C LEU A 5 10.26 10.44 4.13
N ALA A 6 10.12 9.16 3.77
CA ALA A 6 11.04 8.50 2.85
C ALA A 6 11.17 9.19 1.47
N TYR A 7 10.14 9.94 1.03
CA TYR A 7 10.10 10.67 -0.24
C TYR A 7 10.06 12.20 -0.07
N HIS A 8 10.41 12.73 1.09
CA HIS A 8 10.37 14.17 1.41
C HIS A 8 9.01 14.84 1.09
N ASN A 9 7.92 14.13 1.32
CA ASN A 9 6.53 14.58 1.04
C ASN A 9 5.72 14.84 2.31
N HIS A 10 6.37 14.89 3.48
CA HIS A 10 5.68 15.05 4.77
C HIS A 10 4.99 16.42 4.91
N GLY A 11 5.48 17.47 4.22
CA GLY A 11 4.80 18.75 4.14
C GLY A 11 3.35 18.65 3.67
N MET A 12 3.03 17.68 2.80
CA MET A 12 1.64 17.42 2.42
C MET A 12 0.78 17.00 3.63
N ILE A 13 1.32 16.24 4.56
CA ILE A 13 0.61 15.85 5.79
C ILE A 13 0.50 17.05 6.75
N GLU A 14 1.58 17.81 6.92
CA GLU A 14 1.61 18.97 7.81
C GLU A 14 0.76 20.11 7.29
N ASP A 15 0.97 20.55 6.05
CA ASP A 15 0.33 21.75 5.49
C ASP A 15 -1.12 21.49 5.07
N PHE A 16 -1.40 20.32 4.48
CA PHE A 16 -2.72 20.03 3.94
C PHE A 16 -3.69 19.48 4.98
N TYR A 17 -3.21 18.63 5.90
CA TYR A 17 -4.01 18.01 6.95
C TYR A 17 -3.79 18.60 8.34
N GLY A 18 -2.80 19.46 8.53
CA GLY A 18 -2.49 20.08 9.81
C GLY A 18 -1.89 19.12 10.83
N ILE A 19 -1.23 18.04 10.38
CA ILE A 19 -0.63 17.05 11.27
C ILE A 19 0.66 17.59 11.86
N ASN A 20 0.74 17.65 13.19
CA ASN A 20 1.90 18.22 13.87
C ASN A 20 3.00 17.17 14.13
N LEU A 21 4.16 17.35 13.49
CA LEU A 21 5.31 16.45 13.59
C LEU A 21 6.40 16.94 14.58
N ARG A 22 6.20 18.08 15.25
CA ARG A 22 7.25 18.65 16.14
C ARG A 22 7.69 17.73 17.27
N HIS A 23 6.76 16.98 17.86
CA HIS A 23 7.09 16.03 18.92
C HIS A 23 7.88 14.84 18.39
N LEU A 24 7.54 14.35 17.20
CA LEU A 24 8.30 13.32 16.50
C LEU A 24 9.73 13.81 16.21
N LEU A 25 9.86 14.99 15.63
CA LEU A 25 11.17 15.58 15.31
C LEU A 25 12.04 15.72 16.56
N ARG A 26 11.48 16.27 17.65
CA ARG A 26 12.25 16.47 18.91
C ARG A 26 12.76 15.14 19.47
N MET A 27 11.92 14.12 19.54
CA MET A 27 12.31 12.78 20.00
C MET A 27 13.35 12.17 19.05
N ALA A 28 13.13 12.29 17.74
CA ALA A 28 14.02 11.76 16.73
C ALA A 28 15.42 12.39 16.80
N GLU A 29 15.52 13.71 16.98
CA GLU A 29 16.80 14.40 17.17
C GLU A 29 17.50 13.98 18.47
N GLN A 30 16.75 13.76 19.55
CA GLN A 30 17.28 13.31 20.83
C GLN A 30 17.96 11.93 20.73
N TYR A 31 17.34 10.99 20.04
CA TYR A 31 17.81 9.60 20.01
C TYR A 31 18.68 9.28 18.79
N TYR A 32 18.47 9.94 17.64
CA TYR A 32 19.08 9.61 16.36
C TYR A 32 19.85 10.76 15.70
N GLY A 33 19.86 11.95 16.29
CA GLY A 33 20.42 13.17 15.68
C GLY A 33 21.92 13.14 15.37
N ASN A 34 22.67 12.30 16.08
CA ASN A 34 24.13 12.19 15.93
C ASN A 34 24.59 10.87 15.27
N GLU A 35 23.67 10.15 14.64
CA GLU A 35 23.96 8.86 14.01
C GLU A 35 24.29 8.98 12.52
N ASP A 36 24.81 7.88 11.94
CA ASP A 36 24.86 7.73 10.51
C ASP A 36 23.43 7.47 9.97
N LEU A 37 22.92 8.44 9.24
CA LEU A 37 21.58 8.40 8.66
C LEU A 37 21.57 8.10 7.15
N THR A 38 22.66 7.60 6.59
CA THR A 38 22.81 7.40 5.15
C THR A 38 21.66 6.60 4.55
N ILE A 39 21.24 5.49 5.17
CA ILE A 39 20.14 4.65 4.67
C ILE A 39 18.75 5.25 4.89
N TRP A 40 18.67 6.28 5.73
CA TRP A 40 17.42 6.96 6.09
C TRP A 40 17.17 8.23 5.28
N MET A 41 18.16 8.66 4.49
CA MET A 41 18.03 9.86 3.68
C MET A 41 16.83 9.75 2.73
N PRO A 42 16.02 10.79 2.62
CA PRO A 42 14.84 10.74 1.78
C PRO A 42 15.21 10.75 0.29
N HIS A 43 14.40 10.10 -0.51
CA HIS A 43 14.43 10.27 -1.95
C HIS A 43 13.90 11.65 -2.30
N THR A 44 14.71 12.45 -2.98
CA THR A 44 14.37 13.82 -3.38
C THR A 44 14.06 13.90 -4.87
N ASP A 45 13.12 14.78 -5.22
CA ASP A 45 12.81 15.11 -6.60
C ASP A 45 13.43 16.48 -6.93
N ALA A 46 14.43 16.50 -7.80
CA ALA A 46 15.13 17.71 -8.21
C ALA A 46 14.20 18.81 -8.79
N THR A 47 13.01 18.44 -9.24
CA THR A 47 12.02 19.39 -9.77
C THR A 47 11.26 20.17 -8.69
N ARG A 48 11.38 19.76 -7.41
CA ARG A 48 10.66 20.37 -6.28
C ARG A 48 11.44 21.44 -5.52
N GLY A 49 12.60 21.80 -5.99
CA GLY A 49 13.41 22.90 -5.47
C GLY A 49 14.68 22.46 -4.76
N PRO A 50 15.49 23.43 -4.25
CA PRO A 50 16.70 23.12 -3.52
C PRO A 50 16.34 22.54 -2.14
N TYR A 51 17.01 21.46 -1.77
CA TYR A 51 16.95 20.86 -0.44
C TYR A 51 18.22 21.23 0.33
N THR A 52 18.07 21.72 1.55
CA THR A 52 19.22 21.96 2.43
C THR A 52 19.56 20.70 3.21
N ASP A 53 20.84 20.55 3.60
CA ASP A 53 21.28 19.41 4.42
C ASP A 53 20.47 19.32 5.74
N GLY A 54 20.14 20.45 6.35
CA GLY A 54 19.33 20.48 7.56
C GLY A 54 17.88 20.00 7.33
N MET A 55 17.28 20.23 6.13
CA MET A 55 15.96 19.69 5.79
C MET A 55 16.02 18.18 5.62
N LEU A 56 17.02 17.69 4.90
CA LEU A 56 17.22 16.27 4.65
C LEU A 56 17.52 15.52 5.95
N HIS A 57 18.37 16.09 6.81
CA HIS A 57 18.69 15.52 8.12
C HIS A 57 17.43 15.38 9.01
N ARG A 58 16.62 16.46 9.15
CA ARG A 58 15.37 16.39 9.91
C ARG A 58 14.41 15.34 9.37
N CYS A 59 14.34 15.20 8.06
CA CYS A 59 13.53 14.16 7.43
C CYS A 59 14.05 12.76 7.74
N ALA A 60 15.37 12.55 7.67
CA ALA A 60 16.02 11.27 7.92
C ALA A 60 15.86 10.80 9.39
N VAL A 61 16.05 11.67 10.37
CA VAL A 61 15.85 11.33 11.79
C VAL A 61 14.41 10.94 12.07
N MET A 62 13.44 11.68 11.54
CA MET A 62 12.02 11.33 11.68
C MET A 62 11.67 10.04 10.94
N HIS A 63 12.27 9.78 9.77
CA HIS A 63 12.07 8.55 9.02
C HIS A 63 12.54 7.32 9.82
N LYS A 64 13.71 7.39 10.45
CA LYS A 64 14.21 6.35 11.36
C LYS A 64 13.26 6.16 12.56
N ALA A 65 12.96 7.23 13.26
CA ALA A 65 12.11 7.19 14.45
C ALA A 65 10.74 6.57 14.19
N ILE A 66 10.04 7.02 13.15
CA ILE A 66 8.72 6.47 12.83
C ILE A 66 8.79 5.03 12.34
N THR A 67 9.89 4.62 11.71
CA THR A 67 10.07 3.23 11.27
C THR A 67 10.23 2.30 12.48
N ILE A 68 11.00 2.70 13.49
CA ILE A 68 11.16 1.92 14.74
C ILE A 68 9.84 1.85 15.50
N LEU A 69 9.08 2.95 15.59
CA LEU A 69 7.74 2.95 16.16
C LEU A 69 6.81 1.98 15.44
N MET A 70 6.83 1.97 14.10
CA MET A 70 6.03 1.02 13.32
C MET A 70 6.40 -0.43 13.61
N LEU A 71 7.69 -0.75 13.65
CA LEU A 71 8.16 -2.10 13.97
C LEU A 71 7.66 -2.57 15.35
N LYS A 72 7.69 -1.70 16.35
CA LYS A 72 7.17 -2.03 17.70
C LYS A 72 5.67 -2.27 17.68
N LEU A 73 4.91 -1.40 17.01
CA LEU A 73 3.46 -1.55 16.89
C LEU A 73 3.06 -2.80 16.09
N GLU A 74 3.83 -3.17 15.08
CA GLU A 74 3.59 -4.40 14.32
C GLU A 74 3.77 -5.65 15.19
N CYS A 75 4.78 -5.71 16.07
CA CYS A 75 4.91 -6.79 17.04
C CYS A 75 3.63 -6.97 17.87
N GLU A 76 3.06 -5.87 18.38
CA GLU A 76 1.83 -5.92 19.17
C GLU A 76 0.62 -6.41 18.36
N VAL A 77 0.48 -5.97 17.10
CA VAL A 77 -0.61 -6.43 16.21
C VAL A 77 -0.47 -7.91 15.92
N ILE A 78 0.74 -8.40 15.65
CA ILE A 78 1.02 -9.81 15.38
C ILE A 78 0.67 -10.68 16.60
N ASP A 79 1.04 -10.23 17.81
CA ASP A 79 0.73 -10.95 19.05
C ASP A 79 -0.78 -11.08 19.30
N ARG A 80 -1.53 -10.00 19.03
CA ARG A 80 -2.99 -10.01 19.22
C ARG A 80 -3.73 -10.86 18.18
N ASN A 81 -3.12 -11.06 16.99
CA ASN A 81 -3.80 -11.66 15.84
C ASN A 81 -2.98 -12.82 15.24
N PRO A 82 -2.84 -13.97 15.94
CA PRO A 82 -2.10 -15.12 15.42
C PRO A 82 -2.69 -15.68 14.12
N ASP A 83 -4.00 -15.51 13.91
CA ASP A 83 -4.72 -15.94 12.70
C ASP A 83 -4.26 -15.19 11.44
N PHE A 84 -3.64 -14.02 11.58
CA PHE A 84 -3.08 -13.30 10.43
C PHE A 84 -1.86 -14.00 9.82
N LYS A 85 -1.24 -14.94 10.55
CA LYS A 85 -0.05 -15.69 10.11
C LYS A 85 1.11 -14.78 9.66
N MET A 86 1.29 -13.66 10.35
CA MET A 86 2.23 -12.59 10.00
C MET A 86 3.52 -12.63 10.82
N GLN A 87 3.84 -13.74 11.50
CA GLN A 87 5.05 -13.90 12.32
C GLN A 87 6.35 -13.66 11.52
N GLY A 88 6.33 -13.98 10.22
CA GLY A 88 7.43 -13.67 9.31
C GLY A 88 7.74 -12.18 9.16
N ARG A 89 6.82 -11.28 9.56
CA ARG A 89 6.99 -9.83 9.53
C ARG A 89 7.49 -9.25 10.86
N ASP A 90 7.57 -10.04 11.93
CA ASP A 90 8.11 -9.61 13.22
C ASP A 90 9.63 -9.41 13.14
N PHE A 91 10.03 -8.25 12.64
CA PHE A 91 11.43 -7.96 12.31
C PHE A 91 12.28 -7.76 13.57
N LEU A 92 11.78 -7.01 14.57
CA LEU A 92 12.56 -6.65 15.76
C LEU A 92 12.96 -7.87 16.60
N ARG A 93 12.08 -8.86 16.75
CA ARG A 93 12.37 -10.05 17.56
C ARG A 93 13.32 -11.04 16.90
N ARG A 94 13.61 -10.85 15.61
CA ARG A 94 14.58 -11.67 14.87
C ARG A 94 15.97 -11.06 14.83
N ILE A 95 16.16 -9.88 15.42
CA ILE A 95 17.45 -9.20 15.48
C ILE A 95 18.27 -9.78 16.64
N ASP A 96 19.50 -10.17 16.35
CA ASP A 96 20.57 -10.31 17.33
C ASP A 96 21.24 -8.94 17.49
N TYR A 97 20.89 -8.25 18.57
CA TYR A 97 21.36 -6.87 18.84
C TYR A 97 22.83 -6.80 19.16
N GLU A 98 23.44 -7.88 19.70
CA GLU A 98 24.85 -7.94 20.00
C GLU A 98 25.68 -8.18 18.73
N ALA A 99 25.30 -9.16 17.92
CA ALA A 99 25.95 -9.43 16.65
C ALA A 99 25.62 -8.41 15.55
N GLY A 100 24.52 -7.66 15.68
CA GLY A 100 24.03 -6.73 14.66
C GLY A 100 23.55 -7.45 13.39
N THR A 101 22.86 -8.57 13.58
CA THR A 101 22.34 -9.40 12.48
C THR A 101 20.86 -9.67 12.66
N VAL A 102 20.22 -10.15 11.60
CA VAL A 102 18.80 -10.55 11.62
C VAL A 102 18.64 -11.93 10.98
N ASP A 103 17.83 -12.79 11.61
CA ASP A 103 17.37 -14.03 11.01
C ASP A 103 16.22 -13.71 10.02
N TYR A 104 16.42 -14.08 8.76
CA TYR A 104 15.41 -13.99 7.71
C TYR A 104 15.19 -15.38 7.10
N PHE A 105 14.12 -16.05 7.57
CA PHE A 105 13.75 -17.42 7.18
C PHE A 105 14.89 -18.44 7.30
N GLY A 106 15.61 -18.40 8.42
CA GLY A 106 16.71 -19.35 8.73
C GLY A 106 18.06 -18.98 8.12
N LYS A 107 18.16 -17.84 7.46
CA LYS A 107 19.43 -17.29 6.98
C LYS A 107 19.76 -15.99 7.73
N ILE A 108 21.00 -15.90 8.21
CA ILE A 108 21.46 -14.75 8.99
C ILE A 108 22.06 -13.69 8.06
N TYR A 109 21.59 -12.45 8.20
CA TYR A 109 22.07 -11.31 7.43
C TYR A 109 22.60 -10.20 8.34
N PRO A 110 23.70 -9.54 7.96
CA PRO A 110 24.16 -8.35 8.67
C PRO A 110 23.18 -7.19 8.46
N LEU A 111 22.92 -6.42 9.51
CA LEU A 111 22.12 -5.21 9.45
C LEU A 111 22.96 -4.04 8.93
N ARG A 112 22.39 -3.25 8.02
CA ARG A 112 22.97 -1.98 7.52
C ARG A 112 22.97 -0.87 8.59
N ASP A 113 21.98 -0.89 9.50
CA ASP A 113 21.91 -0.04 10.67
C ASP A 113 21.72 -0.93 11.90
N ARG A 114 22.62 -0.81 12.87
CA ARG A 114 22.69 -1.62 14.09
C ARG A 114 22.31 -0.83 15.34
N ASN A 115 21.97 0.43 15.18
CA ASN A 115 21.74 1.34 16.28
C ASN A 115 20.24 1.47 16.59
N PHE A 116 19.82 0.90 17.69
CA PHE A 116 18.43 0.84 18.16
C PHE A 116 18.31 1.41 19.59
N PRO A 117 18.64 2.69 19.82
CA PRO A 117 18.77 3.24 21.19
C PRO A 117 17.46 3.24 21.98
N THR A 118 16.31 3.13 21.32
CA THR A 118 15.00 3.09 21.99
C THR A 118 14.45 1.68 22.14
N VAL A 119 15.12 0.66 21.59
CA VAL A 119 14.67 -0.74 21.65
C VAL A 119 15.32 -1.43 22.86
N ASP A 120 14.48 -2.08 23.67
CA ASP A 120 14.91 -2.98 24.71
C ASP A 120 15.04 -4.40 24.12
N PRO A 121 16.25 -5.00 24.05
CA PRO A 121 16.42 -6.33 23.47
C PRO A 121 15.61 -7.43 24.18
N GLU A 122 15.35 -7.27 25.50
CA GLU A 122 14.54 -8.23 26.29
C GLU A 122 13.03 -8.10 25.99
N ASN A 123 12.60 -6.91 25.53
CA ASN A 123 11.21 -6.65 25.13
C ASN A 123 11.15 -5.66 23.95
N PRO A 124 11.49 -6.10 22.72
CA PRO A 124 11.62 -5.21 21.56
C PRO A 124 10.36 -4.44 21.18
N ALA A 125 9.18 -4.98 21.50
CA ALA A 125 7.89 -4.33 21.23
C ALA A 125 7.60 -3.17 22.19
N ARG A 126 8.25 -3.12 23.35
CA ARG A 126 7.93 -2.13 24.39
C ARG A 126 8.26 -0.71 23.94
N LEU A 127 7.25 0.18 23.95
CA LEU A 127 7.44 1.61 23.78
C LEU A 127 8.06 2.20 25.06
N ASN A 128 9.09 3.04 24.92
CA ASN A 128 9.55 3.87 26.03
C ASN A 128 8.59 5.06 26.27
N ALA A 129 8.86 5.85 27.30
CA ALA A 129 7.98 6.97 27.69
C ALA A 129 7.87 8.05 26.60
N ASP A 130 8.99 8.37 25.93
CA ASP A 130 9.02 9.39 24.88
C ASP A 130 8.31 8.90 23.62
N GLU A 131 8.51 7.65 23.24
CA GLU A 131 7.82 7.00 22.11
C GLU A 131 6.30 6.97 22.32
N LYS A 132 5.86 6.59 23.54
CA LYS A 132 4.44 6.59 23.88
C LYS A 132 3.84 7.98 23.80
N PHE A 133 4.54 8.98 24.37
CA PHE A 133 4.11 10.38 24.31
C PHE A 133 3.98 10.86 22.85
N VAL A 134 4.98 10.58 22.01
CA VAL A 134 4.96 10.97 20.59
C VAL A 134 3.82 10.29 19.85
N LEU A 135 3.61 8.98 20.08
CA LEU A 135 2.53 8.22 19.48
C LEU A 135 1.16 8.81 19.86
N ASP A 136 0.93 9.10 21.13
CA ASP A 136 -0.31 9.71 21.62
C ASP A 136 -0.55 11.09 20.95
N LYS A 137 0.49 11.90 20.75
CA LYS A 137 0.38 13.18 20.05
C LYS A 137 0.10 13.04 18.56
N LEU A 138 0.73 12.08 17.90
CA LEU A 138 0.45 11.76 16.49
C LEU A 138 -1.00 11.28 16.31
N VAL A 139 -1.43 10.30 17.11
CA VAL A 139 -2.81 9.78 17.08
C VAL A 139 -3.81 10.91 17.29
N ALA A 140 -3.61 11.75 18.30
CA ALA A 140 -4.47 12.91 18.53
C ALA A 140 -4.50 13.86 17.34
N SER A 141 -3.34 14.16 16.74
CA SER A 141 -3.23 15.06 15.58
C SER A 141 -3.99 14.50 14.36
N PHE A 142 -3.83 13.21 14.04
CA PHE A 142 -4.58 12.57 12.95
C PHE A 142 -6.09 12.52 13.22
N ARG A 143 -6.51 12.23 14.45
CA ARG A 143 -7.93 12.17 14.84
C ARG A 143 -8.62 13.52 14.80
N HIS A 144 -7.91 14.60 15.18
CA HIS A 144 -8.47 15.96 15.20
C HIS A 144 -8.32 16.73 13.89
N SER A 145 -7.70 16.16 12.87
CA SER A 145 -7.65 16.77 11.53
C SER A 145 -9.00 16.69 10.85
N GLU A 146 -9.80 17.75 10.94
CA GLU A 146 -11.16 17.79 10.36
C GLU A 146 -11.17 17.43 8.86
N LYS A 147 -10.20 17.96 8.12
CA LYS A 147 -10.09 17.71 6.68
C LYS A 147 -9.82 16.25 6.37
N LEU A 148 -8.91 15.62 7.13
CA LEU A 148 -8.63 14.19 7.01
C LEU A 148 -9.87 13.36 7.36
N GLN A 149 -10.54 13.68 8.46
CA GLN A 149 -11.74 12.96 8.88
C GLN A 149 -12.87 13.07 7.85
N LYS A 150 -13.07 14.24 7.23
CA LYS A 150 -14.05 14.40 6.14
C LYS A 150 -13.71 13.52 4.93
N HIS A 151 -12.43 13.44 4.54
CA HIS A 151 -12.00 12.60 3.43
C HIS A 151 -12.16 11.11 3.76
N VAL A 152 -11.79 10.69 4.97
CA VAL A 152 -11.95 9.29 5.40
C VAL A 152 -13.43 8.91 5.50
N ALA A 153 -14.27 9.78 6.07
CA ALA A 153 -15.72 9.56 6.12
C ALA A 153 -16.32 9.41 4.71
N PHE A 154 -15.87 10.23 3.75
CA PHE A 154 -16.30 10.12 2.36
C PHE A 154 -15.88 8.76 1.74
N LEU A 155 -14.63 8.32 1.98
CA LEU A 155 -14.17 7.01 1.51
C LEU A 155 -15.02 5.86 2.04
N TYR A 156 -15.38 5.87 3.33
CA TYR A 156 -16.25 4.84 3.90
C TYR A 156 -17.71 4.95 3.45
N ALA A 157 -18.20 6.16 3.13
CA ALA A 157 -19.56 6.38 2.66
C ALA A 157 -19.76 5.96 1.20
N LYS A 158 -18.71 6.06 0.37
CA LYS A 158 -18.77 5.84 -1.09
C LYS A 158 -17.91 4.68 -1.59
N GLY A 159 -16.90 4.29 -0.82
CA GLY A 159 -15.97 3.21 -1.17
C GLY A 159 -16.36 1.89 -0.50
N SER A 160 -15.80 0.81 -1.05
CA SER A 160 -15.86 -0.54 -0.53
C SER A 160 -14.65 -1.34 -1.04
N VAL A 161 -14.44 -2.55 -0.53
CA VAL A 161 -13.37 -3.43 -1.01
C VAL A 161 -13.62 -3.85 -2.47
N TYR A 162 -14.89 -3.99 -2.86
CA TYR A 162 -15.32 -4.12 -4.24
C TYR A 162 -16.64 -3.39 -4.47
N HIS A 163 -16.98 -3.15 -5.73
CA HIS A 163 -18.26 -2.57 -6.13
C HIS A 163 -18.76 -3.21 -7.42
N ILE A 164 -20.08 -3.32 -7.57
CA ILE A 164 -20.71 -3.79 -8.81
C ILE A 164 -21.58 -2.68 -9.34
N GLU A 165 -21.30 -2.23 -10.57
CA GLU A 165 -22.03 -1.17 -11.23
C GLU A 165 -22.06 -1.42 -12.74
N ASN A 166 -23.23 -1.30 -13.38
CA ASN A 166 -23.42 -1.40 -14.83
C ASN A 166 -22.75 -2.66 -15.46
N GLY A 167 -22.88 -3.82 -14.82
CA GLY A 167 -22.23 -5.06 -15.31
C GLY A 167 -20.72 -5.11 -15.10
N CYS A 168 -20.13 -4.17 -14.37
CA CYS A 168 -18.72 -4.17 -14.01
C CYS A 168 -18.53 -4.57 -12.56
N LEU A 169 -17.63 -5.50 -12.31
CA LEU A 169 -17.07 -5.82 -10.99
C LEU A 169 -15.78 -5.02 -10.80
N LEU A 170 -15.79 -4.04 -9.91
CA LEU A 170 -14.67 -3.15 -9.63
C LEU A 170 -14.01 -3.54 -8.31
N TYR A 171 -12.69 -3.72 -8.30
CA TYR A 171 -11.88 -3.89 -7.08
C TYR A 171 -10.45 -3.38 -7.30
N HIS A 172 -9.75 -3.07 -6.20
CA HIS A 172 -8.44 -2.42 -6.31
C HIS A 172 -7.35 -3.38 -6.79
N GLY A 173 -7.10 -4.48 -6.08
CA GLY A 173 -5.92 -5.32 -6.26
C GLY A 173 -6.26 -6.67 -6.90
N ALA A 174 -6.72 -7.62 -6.11
CA ALA A 174 -6.93 -9.00 -6.53
C ALA A 174 -8.13 -9.66 -5.86
N VAL A 175 -8.70 -10.67 -6.50
CA VAL A 175 -9.42 -11.74 -5.84
C VAL A 175 -8.40 -12.87 -5.65
N PRO A 176 -7.93 -13.16 -4.42
CA PRO A 176 -6.81 -14.08 -4.22
C PRO A 176 -7.05 -15.47 -4.81
N LEU A 177 -6.06 -15.99 -5.54
CA LEU A 177 -6.10 -17.30 -6.17
C LEU A 177 -4.94 -18.20 -5.69
N THR A 178 -5.08 -19.51 -5.89
CA THR A 178 -3.99 -20.49 -5.76
C THR A 178 -3.16 -20.58 -7.04
N ASP A 179 -2.05 -21.27 -7.00
CA ASP A 179 -1.22 -21.50 -8.19
C ASP A 179 -1.96 -22.29 -9.29
N GLU A 180 -3.00 -23.06 -8.93
CA GLU A 180 -3.88 -23.79 -9.86
C GLU A 180 -5.04 -22.92 -10.36
N GLY A 181 -5.11 -21.64 -9.94
CA GLY A 181 -6.16 -20.71 -10.33
C GLY A 181 -7.49 -20.88 -9.59
N GLU A 182 -7.55 -21.67 -8.50
CA GLU A 182 -8.73 -21.76 -7.63
C GLU A 182 -8.78 -20.59 -6.65
N PHE A 183 -9.97 -20.27 -6.07
CA PHE A 183 -10.06 -19.24 -5.03
C PHE A 183 -9.27 -19.65 -3.79
N ALA A 184 -8.25 -18.86 -3.44
CA ALA A 184 -7.45 -19.06 -2.25
C ALA A 184 -8.32 -18.82 -1.01
N ALA A 185 -8.20 -19.72 -0.03
CA ALA A 185 -8.93 -19.64 1.23
C ALA A 185 -8.02 -19.12 2.35
N GLU A 186 -8.54 -18.17 3.13
CA GLU A 186 -7.92 -17.75 4.39
C GLU A 186 -8.88 -18.00 5.55
N THR A 187 -8.32 -18.22 6.73
CA THR A 187 -9.11 -18.53 7.92
C THR A 187 -8.92 -17.43 8.95
N PHE A 188 -10.02 -16.78 9.30
CA PHE A 188 -10.08 -15.79 10.38
C PHE A 188 -11.15 -16.22 11.39
N GLU A 189 -10.81 -16.16 12.68
CA GLU A 189 -11.74 -16.48 13.77
C GLU A 189 -12.44 -17.85 13.57
N GLY A 190 -11.70 -18.82 12.99
CA GLY A 190 -12.21 -20.17 12.71
C GLY A 190 -13.08 -20.31 11.44
N HIS A 191 -13.33 -19.22 10.70
CA HIS A 191 -14.10 -19.24 9.46
C HIS A 191 -13.16 -19.26 8.24
N SER A 192 -13.28 -20.29 7.41
CA SER A 192 -12.56 -20.36 6.13
C SER A 192 -13.30 -19.56 5.05
N LEU A 193 -12.67 -18.53 4.54
CA LEU A 193 -13.24 -17.54 3.62
C LEU A 193 -12.46 -17.51 2.30
N ARG A 194 -13.17 -17.42 1.18
CA ARG A 194 -12.58 -17.33 -0.17
C ARG A 194 -13.48 -16.55 -1.11
N GLY A 195 -12.94 -16.11 -2.23
CA GLY A 195 -13.70 -15.41 -3.27
C GLY A 195 -14.47 -14.21 -2.70
N ARG A 196 -15.74 -14.10 -3.03
CA ARG A 196 -16.62 -13.02 -2.55
C ARG A 196 -16.73 -12.95 -1.04
N ALA A 197 -16.87 -14.10 -0.37
CA ALA A 197 -16.98 -14.13 1.09
C ALA A 197 -15.75 -13.54 1.81
N LEU A 198 -14.54 -13.72 1.25
CA LEU A 198 -13.32 -13.09 1.75
C LEU A 198 -13.38 -11.57 1.60
N LEU A 199 -13.80 -11.06 0.44
CA LEU A 199 -13.88 -9.62 0.19
C LEU A 199 -14.98 -8.96 1.06
N ASP A 200 -16.13 -9.61 1.22
CA ASP A 200 -17.21 -9.15 2.11
C ASP A 200 -16.72 -9.06 3.57
N TYR A 201 -15.97 -10.06 4.04
CA TYR A 201 -15.36 -10.04 5.37
C TYR A 201 -14.34 -8.90 5.50
N CYS A 202 -13.49 -8.70 4.51
CA CYS A 202 -12.52 -7.60 4.49
C CYS A 202 -13.21 -6.22 4.62
N ASP A 203 -14.29 -5.99 3.88
CA ASP A 203 -15.05 -4.74 3.95
C ASP A 203 -15.71 -4.55 5.33
N LEU A 204 -16.32 -5.62 5.86
CA LEU A 204 -16.91 -5.61 7.21
C LEU A 204 -15.89 -5.24 8.29
N ARG A 205 -14.72 -5.89 8.28
CA ARG A 205 -13.66 -5.65 9.28
C ARG A 205 -13.09 -4.23 9.18
N ALA A 206 -12.87 -3.73 7.95
CA ALA A 206 -12.44 -2.35 7.74
C ALA A 206 -13.47 -1.35 8.31
N ARG A 207 -14.78 -1.59 8.11
CA ARG A 207 -15.84 -0.75 8.64
C ARG A 207 -15.94 -0.82 10.16
N LEU A 208 -15.76 -1.98 10.77
CA LEU A 208 -15.71 -2.11 12.23
C LEU A 208 -14.55 -1.31 12.82
N GLY A 209 -13.36 -1.32 12.18
CA GLY A 209 -12.21 -0.52 12.60
C GLY A 209 -12.46 0.99 12.63
N TYR A 210 -13.39 1.47 11.82
CA TYR A 210 -13.74 2.89 11.74
C TYR A 210 -15.00 3.27 12.54
N PHE A 211 -16.09 2.49 12.43
CA PHE A 211 -17.42 2.85 12.95
C PHE A 211 -17.73 2.28 14.32
N ALA A 212 -17.11 1.18 14.75
CA ALA A 212 -17.37 0.60 16.05
C ALA A 212 -17.05 1.59 17.19
N PRO A 213 -17.68 1.49 18.37
CA PRO A 213 -17.46 2.39 19.49
C PRO A 213 -15.97 2.48 19.87
N GLU A 214 -15.53 3.68 20.25
CA GLU A 214 -14.16 3.88 20.70
C GLU A 214 -13.86 3.03 21.93
N GLY A 215 -12.70 2.35 21.92
CA GLY A 215 -12.27 1.44 22.98
C GLY A 215 -12.94 0.06 22.97
N SER A 216 -13.86 -0.23 22.02
CA SER A 216 -14.44 -1.55 21.92
C SER A 216 -13.45 -2.57 21.31
N PRO A 217 -13.57 -3.87 21.70
CA PRO A 217 -12.77 -4.95 21.10
C PRO A 217 -12.98 -5.07 19.60
N GLU A 218 -14.19 -4.83 19.09
CA GLU A 218 -14.52 -4.88 17.67
C GLU A 218 -13.79 -3.81 16.89
N ARG A 219 -13.67 -2.58 17.46
CA ARG A 219 -12.90 -1.50 16.84
C ARG A 219 -11.42 -1.81 16.80
N GLN A 220 -10.86 -2.31 17.90
CA GLN A 220 -9.45 -2.70 17.96
C GLN A 220 -9.14 -3.80 16.94
N SER A 221 -9.95 -4.84 16.91
CA SER A 221 -9.78 -5.94 15.96
C SER A 221 -9.94 -5.48 14.51
N GLY A 222 -10.88 -4.58 14.23
CA GLY A 222 -11.04 -3.98 12.90
C GLY A 222 -9.84 -3.10 12.51
N GLN A 223 -9.26 -2.34 13.45
CA GLN A 223 -8.06 -1.54 13.22
C GLN A 223 -6.83 -2.41 12.95
N ASP A 224 -6.66 -3.50 13.69
CA ASP A 224 -5.61 -4.49 13.43
C ASP A 224 -5.82 -5.13 12.04
N PHE A 225 -7.06 -5.38 11.65
CA PHE A 225 -7.38 -5.93 10.33
C PHE A 225 -7.09 -4.94 9.19
N LEU A 226 -7.19 -3.62 9.40
CA LEU A 226 -6.75 -2.62 8.43
C LEU A 226 -5.24 -2.71 8.17
N TRP A 227 -4.45 -3.03 9.19
CA TRP A 227 -3.03 -3.32 9.00
C TRP A 227 -2.81 -4.60 8.18
N TYR A 228 -3.59 -5.67 8.44
CA TYR A 228 -3.56 -6.88 7.61
C TYR A 228 -3.92 -6.57 6.16
N LEU A 229 -4.96 -5.78 5.92
CA LEU A 229 -5.34 -5.38 4.55
C LEU A 229 -4.22 -4.65 3.82
N TRP A 230 -3.38 -3.89 4.53
CA TRP A 230 -2.26 -3.18 3.95
C TRP A 230 -1.10 -4.09 3.53
N CYS A 231 -0.81 -5.18 4.26
CA CYS A 231 0.41 -5.97 4.05
C CYS A 231 0.24 -7.50 4.17
N GLY A 232 -0.96 -8.00 4.40
CA GLY A 232 -1.24 -9.44 4.55
C GLY A 232 -1.22 -10.20 3.22
N LYS A 233 -0.75 -11.44 3.27
CA LYS A 233 -0.50 -12.28 2.08
C LYS A 233 -1.73 -12.45 1.17
N LEU A 234 -2.91 -12.69 1.74
CA LEU A 234 -4.15 -12.88 0.98
C LEU A 234 -5.08 -11.66 1.03
N SER A 235 -4.50 -10.49 1.34
CA SER A 235 -5.25 -9.24 1.27
C SER A 235 -5.60 -8.89 -0.18
N PRO A 236 -6.90 -8.67 -0.50
CA PRO A 236 -7.33 -8.26 -1.83
C PRO A 236 -6.82 -6.86 -2.21
N LEU A 237 -6.36 -6.06 -1.24
CA LEU A 237 -5.81 -4.73 -1.48
C LEU A 237 -4.31 -4.74 -1.72
N PHE A 238 -3.60 -5.75 -1.21
CA PHE A 238 -2.14 -5.84 -1.31
C PHE A 238 -1.67 -6.73 -2.48
N GLY A 239 -2.30 -7.91 -2.67
CA GLY A 239 -2.05 -8.79 -3.81
C GLY A 239 -0.60 -9.29 -3.96
N ARG A 240 0.11 -9.50 -2.83
CA ARG A 240 1.48 -10.00 -2.78
C ARG A 240 1.69 -10.92 -1.59
N SER A 241 2.70 -11.77 -1.65
CA SER A 241 3.03 -12.75 -0.59
C SER A 241 3.59 -12.10 0.68
N ALA A 242 4.33 -11.01 0.54
CA ALA A 242 4.96 -10.29 1.64
C ALA A 242 5.28 -8.85 1.22
N MET A 243 5.29 -7.93 2.19
CA MET A 243 5.77 -6.57 2.03
C MET A 243 7.17 -6.45 2.62
N THR A 244 8.17 -6.19 1.79
CA THR A 244 9.59 -6.20 2.17
C THR A 244 10.13 -4.80 2.51
N THR A 245 9.31 -3.98 3.12
CA THR A 245 9.66 -2.57 3.41
C THR A 245 10.86 -2.44 4.37
N PHE A 246 10.97 -3.31 5.36
CA PHE A 246 12.04 -3.27 6.35
C PHE A 246 13.28 -3.98 5.86
N GLU A 247 13.12 -5.09 5.17
CA GLU A 247 14.20 -5.82 4.52
C GLU A 247 14.99 -4.91 3.57
N ARG A 248 14.28 -4.11 2.75
CA ARG A 248 14.91 -3.12 1.85
C ARG A 248 15.71 -2.04 2.57
N LEU A 249 15.34 -1.71 3.79
CA LEU A 249 16.09 -0.73 4.60
C LEU A 249 17.29 -1.36 5.30
N TYR A 250 17.07 -2.49 5.96
CA TYR A 250 18.04 -3.06 6.89
C TYR A 250 18.96 -4.12 6.32
N ILE A 251 18.57 -4.80 5.22
CA ILE A 251 19.35 -5.88 4.62
C ILE A 251 19.81 -5.46 3.20
N GLU A 252 21.08 -5.71 2.89
CA GLU A 252 21.62 -5.34 1.58
C GLU A 252 21.26 -6.34 0.47
N ASP A 253 21.11 -7.63 0.81
CA ASP A 253 20.86 -8.70 -0.15
C ASP A 253 19.49 -8.53 -0.85
N PRO A 254 19.45 -8.28 -2.18
CA PRO A 254 18.21 -8.04 -2.93
C PRO A 254 17.27 -9.26 -2.98
N GLU A 255 17.76 -10.47 -2.65
CA GLU A 255 16.90 -11.64 -2.56
C GLU A 255 15.84 -11.48 -1.45
N THR A 256 16.18 -10.78 -0.37
CA THR A 256 15.25 -10.48 0.73
C THR A 256 14.20 -9.41 0.36
N HIS A 257 14.38 -8.73 -0.78
CA HIS A 257 13.50 -7.64 -1.24
C HIS A 257 12.41 -8.12 -2.19
N LYS A 258 12.33 -9.43 -2.47
CA LYS A 258 11.37 -9.98 -3.42
C LYS A 258 9.96 -9.99 -2.82
N GLU A 259 9.03 -9.43 -3.55
CA GLU A 259 7.59 -9.46 -3.26
C GLU A 259 6.89 -10.22 -4.38
N ILE A 260 6.60 -11.50 -4.12
CA ILE A 260 5.94 -12.37 -5.10
C ILE A 260 4.48 -11.92 -5.21
N LYS A 261 4.02 -11.69 -6.43
CA LYS A 261 2.62 -11.35 -6.69
C LYS A 261 1.71 -12.53 -6.37
N ASP A 262 0.47 -12.23 -5.97
CA ASP A 262 -0.59 -13.23 -5.86
C ASP A 262 -0.76 -13.97 -7.20
N PRO A 263 -1.01 -15.29 -7.21
CA PRO A 263 -1.28 -16.04 -8.43
C PRO A 263 -2.40 -15.47 -9.31
N TYR A 264 -3.31 -14.65 -8.75
CA TYR A 264 -4.27 -13.87 -9.52
C TYR A 264 -3.62 -13.15 -10.72
N TYR A 265 -2.44 -12.55 -10.55
CA TYR A 265 -1.74 -11.83 -11.63
C TYR A 265 -1.10 -12.75 -12.69
N THR A 266 -1.09 -14.04 -12.46
CA THR A 266 -0.75 -15.05 -13.48
C THR A 266 -2.01 -15.44 -14.29
N TRP A 267 -3.14 -15.53 -13.59
CA TRP A 267 -4.38 -16.04 -14.16
C TRP A 267 -5.33 -14.97 -14.70
N TYR A 268 -5.16 -13.71 -14.37
CA TYR A 268 -6.11 -12.63 -14.68
C TYR A 268 -6.27 -12.36 -16.20
N ASP A 269 -5.41 -12.93 -17.06
CA ASP A 269 -5.54 -12.88 -18.54
C ASP A 269 -6.23 -14.12 -19.13
N ASP A 270 -6.61 -15.08 -18.30
CA ASP A 270 -7.39 -16.25 -18.70
C ASP A 270 -8.89 -15.94 -18.67
N ALA A 271 -9.56 -16.08 -19.82
CA ALA A 271 -10.98 -15.75 -19.95
C ALA A 271 -11.90 -16.65 -19.09
N ALA A 272 -11.53 -17.92 -18.88
CA ALA A 272 -12.32 -18.84 -18.06
C ALA A 272 -12.23 -18.47 -16.59
N ILE A 273 -11.03 -18.06 -16.13
CA ILE A 273 -10.83 -17.56 -14.77
C ILE A 273 -11.60 -16.25 -14.55
N CYS A 274 -11.56 -15.31 -15.50
CA CYS A 274 -12.35 -14.09 -15.43
C CYS A 274 -13.86 -14.39 -15.33
N CYS A 275 -14.38 -15.31 -16.16
CA CYS A 275 -15.78 -15.74 -16.08
C CYS A 275 -16.12 -16.38 -14.74
N ARG A 276 -15.22 -17.16 -14.16
CA ARG A 276 -15.42 -17.77 -12.84
C ARG A 276 -15.45 -16.72 -11.72
N ILE A 277 -14.56 -15.72 -11.77
CA ILE A 277 -14.59 -14.59 -10.83
C ILE A 277 -15.93 -13.84 -10.98
N LEU A 278 -16.36 -13.50 -12.19
CA LEU A 278 -17.63 -12.82 -12.41
C LEU A 278 -18.81 -13.62 -11.84
N ALA A 279 -18.86 -14.94 -12.10
CA ALA A 279 -19.89 -15.82 -11.57
C ALA A 279 -19.93 -15.89 -10.03
N GLU A 280 -18.77 -15.87 -9.37
CA GLU A 280 -18.65 -15.82 -7.90
C GLU A 280 -19.34 -14.57 -7.31
N PHE A 281 -19.32 -13.45 -8.05
CA PHE A 281 -19.99 -12.20 -7.66
C PHE A 281 -21.42 -12.08 -8.22
N GLY A 282 -21.96 -13.15 -8.83
CA GLY A 282 -23.33 -13.17 -9.37
C GLY A 282 -23.48 -12.47 -10.72
N LEU A 283 -22.40 -12.29 -11.46
CA LEU A 283 -22.37 -11.67 -12.77
C LEU A 283 -22.26 -12.72 -13.88
N THR A 284 -22.66 -12.35 -15.09
CA THR A 284 -22.59 -13.22 -16.27
C THR A 284 -21.24 -13.08 -17.00
N ALA A 285 -20.95 -13.99 -17.93
CA ALA A 285 -19.74 -13.97 -18.74
C ALA A 285 -19.63 -12.76 -19.70
N ASN A 286 -20.72 -12.02 -19.90
CA ASN A 286 -20.72 -10.78 -20.71
C ASN A 286 -20.42 -9.54 -19.88
N CYS A 287 -20.23 -9.68 -18.56
CA CYS A 287 -19.83 -8.63 -17.67
C CYS A 287 -18.30 -8.45 -17.67
N HIS A 288 -17.83 -7.35 -17.06
CA HIS A 288 -16.41 -7.00 -17.04
C HIS A 288 -15.88 -6.90 -15.62
N ILE A 289 -14.60 -7.20 -15.46
CA ILE A 289 -13.81 -6.90 -14.26
C ILE A 289 -13.01 -5.63 -14.54
N VAL A 290 -12.99 -4.71 -13.57
CA VAL A 290 -12.15 -3.51 -13.62
C VAL A 290 -11.27 -3.48 -12.38
N ASN A 291 -9.96 -3.55 -12.57
CA ASN A 291 -9.01 -3.49 -11.45
C ASN A 291 -7.83 -2.55 -11.70
N GLY A 292 -6.99 -2.37 -10.68
CA GLY A 292 -5.82 -1.50 -10.68
C GLY A 292 -4.62 -2.13 -9.98
N HIS A 293 -3.99 -1.39 -9.08
CA HIS A 293 -2.88 -1.77 -8.19
C HIS A 293 -1.54 -2.10 -8.87
N VAL A 294 -1.54 -2.84 -9.99
CA VAL A 294 -0.35 -3.17 -10.76
C VAL A 294 -0.41 -2.40 -12.07
N PRO A 295 0.39 -1.33 -12.23
CA PRO A 295 0.36 -0.51 -13.44
C PRO A 295 0.71 -1.31 -14.68
N VAL A 296 -0.03 -1.08 -15.76
CA VAL A 296 0.22 -1.64 -17.08
C VAL A 296 1.50 -1.04 -17.64
N ARG A 297 2.40 -1.89 -18.14
CA ARG A 297 3.66 -1.47 -18.76
C ARG A 297 3.49 -1.42 -20.28
N GLU A 298 2.77 -0.43 -20.78
CA GLU A 298 2.50 -0.30 -22.22
C GLU A 298 3.78 -0.18 -23.03
N LYS A 299 4.80 0.50 -22.50
CA LYS A 299 6.14 0.57 -23.10
C LYS A 299 6.78 -0.81 -23.33
N ALA A 300 6.39 -1.81 -22.52
CA ALA A 300 6.83 -3.20 -22.69
C ALA A 300 5.84 -4.04 -23.52
N GLY A 301 4.84 -3.42 -24.15
CA GLY A 301 3.84 -4.09 -24.97
C GLY A 301 2.70 -4.75 -24.17
N GLU A 302 2.55 -4.43 -22.89
CA GLU A 302 1.47 -4.98 -22.07
C GLU A 302 0.13 -4.29 -22.40
N SER A 303 -0.93 -5.09 -22.63
CA SER A 303 -2.28 -4.58 -22.87
C SER A 303 -3.04 -4.37 -21.56
N PRO A 304 -3.80 -3.26 -21.42
CA PRO A 304 -4.74 -3.07 -20.32
C PRO A 304 -5.99 -3.95 -20.44
N ILE A 305 -6.29 -4.47 -21.64
CA ILE A 305 -7.44 -5.33 -21.92
C ILE A 305 -6.95 -6.78 -21.85
N LYS A 306 -7.52 -7.56 -20.95
CA LYS A 306 -7.14 -8.94 -20.63
C LYS A 306 -8.34 -9.87 -20.61
N GLY A 307 -8.10 -11.19 -20.48
CA GLY A 307 -9.15 -12.19 -20.34
C GLY A 307 -10.13 -12.20 -21.52
N GLY A 308 -9.63 -11.94 -22.75
CA GLY A 308 -10.47 -11.84 -23.93
C GLY A 308 -11.49 -10.70 -23.87
N GLY A 309 -11.12 -9.57 -23.27
CA GLY A 309 -11.96 -8.39 -23.09
C GLY A 309 -12.74 -8.36 -21.77
N ARG A 310 -12.67 -9.40 -20.95
CA ARG A 310 -13.42 -9.49 -19.69
C ARG A 310 -12.78 -8.79 -18.52
N LEU A 311 -11.50 -8.47 -18.59
CA LEU A 311 -10.78 -7.76 -17.53
C LEU A 311 -10.08 -6.54 -18.10
N LEU A 312 -10.26 -5.40 -17.42
CA LEU A 312 -9.71 -4.10 -17.77
C LEU A 312 -8.84 -3.61 -16.60
N VAL A 313 -7.54 -3.44 -16.85
CA VAL A 313 -6.63 -2.85 -15.88
C VAL A 313 -6.57 -1.34 -16.14
N ILE A 314 -7.13 -0.53 -15.24
CA ILE A 314 -7.17 0.92 -15.39
C ILE A 314 -6.03 1.66 -14.67
N ASP A 315 -5.05 0.94 -14.14
CA ASP A 315 -3.86 1.52 -13.52
C ASP A 315 -2.74 1.67 -14.57
N GLY A 316 -2.47 2.88 -14.98
CA GLY A 316 -1.35 3.23 -15.82
C GLY A 316 -0.28 4.05 -15.08
N GLY A 317 -0.44 4.25 -13.78
CA GLY A 317 0.45 5.04 -12.96
C GLY A 317 0.36 6.55 -13.26
N PHE A 318 -0.72 7.22 -12.85
CA PHE A 318 -0.90 8.68 -13.01
C PHE A 318 0.22 9.49 -12.34
N CYS A 319 0.93 8.91 -11.37
CA CYS A 319 2.07 9.58 -10.75
C CYS A 319 3.25 9.66 -11.73
N ARG A 320 3.80 10.86 -11.91
CA ARG A 320 4.93 11.15 -12.79
C ARG A 320 6.11 10.15 -12.62
N ALA A 321 6.35 9.69 -11.41
CA ALA A 321 7.40 8.72 -11.10
C ALA A 321 7.24 7.37 -11.83
N TYR A 322 6.02 7.05 -12.29
CA TYR A 322 5.74 5.81 -13.03
C TYR A 322 5.84 5.98 -14.56
N HIS A 323 5.78 7.21 -15.11
CA HIS A 323 5.70 7.45 -16.55
C HIS A 323 6.86 6.84 -17.33
N GLU A 324 8.09 6.91 -16.80
CA GLU A 324 9.25 6.28 -17.44
C GLU A 324 9.10 4.76 -17.55
N ARG A 325 8.43 4.15 -16.58
CA ARG A 325 8.26 2.70 -16.48
C ARG A 325 7.06 2.21 -17.27
N THR A 326 5.95 2.93 -17.22
CA THR A 326 4.69 2.56 -17.89
C THR A 326 4.63 3.01 -19.35
N GLY A 327 5.21 4.19 -19.65
CA GLY A 327 5.16 4.82 -20.97
C GLY A 327 3.90 5.68 -21.19
N ILE A 328 2.98 5.72 -20.23
CA ILE A 328 1.71 6.46 -20.28
C ILE A 328 1.45 7.22 -18.97
N ALA A 329 0.45 8.11 -18.98
CA ALA A 329 0.00 8.83 -17.80
C ALA A 329 -1.23 8.20 -17.10
N GLY A 330 -1.78 7.12 -17.62
CA GLY A 330 -2.91 6.40 -17.04
C GLY A 330 -4.04 6.10 -18.00
N TYR A 331 -5.11 5.51 -17.46
CA TYR A 331 -6.30 5.16 -18.22
C TYR A 331 -7.56 5.78 -17.62
N THR A 332 -8.55 6.06 -18.50
CA THR A 332 -9.92 6.37 -18.10
C THR A 332 -10.86 5.42 -18.81
N LEU A 333 -11.63 4.64 -18.04
CA LEU A 333 -12.73 3.86 -18.57
C LEU A 333 -13.96 4.75 -18.72
N VAL A 334 -14.53 4.78 -19.91
CA VAL A 334 -15.76 5.53 -20.24
C VAL A 334 -16.86 4.54 -20.55
N TYR A 335 -17.95 4.60 -19.78
CA TYR A 335 -19.17 3.85 -20.01
C TYR A 335 -20.26 4.81 -20.48
N SER A 336 -20.91 4.48 -21.60
CA SER A 336 -21.95 5.33 -22.20
C SER A 336 -23.04 4.46 -22.87
N SER A 337 -24.07 5.11 -23.40
CA SER A 337 -25.11 4.43 -24.20
C SER A 337 -24.59 3.77 -25.50
N HIS A 338 -23.36 4.09 -25.90
CA HIS A 338 -22.69 3.51 -27.07
C HIS A 338 -21.72 2.38 -26.70
N GLY A 339 -21.74 1.93 -25.44
CA GLY A 339 -20.87 0.88 -24.98
C GLY A 339 -19.74 1.39 -24.07
N MET A 340 -18.64 0.65 -24.02
CA MET A 340 -17.52 0.87 -23.15
C MET A 340 -16.24 1.13 -23.93
N SER A 341 -15.50 2.16 -23.55
CA SER A 341 -14.21 2.48 -24.16
C SER A 341 -13.16 2.84 -23.13
N LEU A 342 -11.91 2.45 -23.40
CA LEU A 342 -10.75 2.76 -22.59
C LEU A 342 -9.95 3.87 -23.26
N ARG A 343 -9.71 4.98 -22.53
CA ARG A 343 -8.89 6.09 -22.98
C ARG A 343 -7.52 6.03 -22.33
N THR A 344 -6.47 5.94 -23.14
CA THR A 344 -5.08 5.97 -22.70
C THR A 344 -4.57 7.40 -22.72
N HIS A 345 -4.10 7.92 -21.59
CA HIS A 345 -3.55 9.28 -21.47
C HIS A 345 -2.03 9.27 -21.69
N GLN A 346 -1.55 10.17 -22.53
CA GLN A 346 -0.12 10.38 -22.71
C GLN A 346 0.44 11.28 -21.60
N PRO A 347 1.72 11.13 -21.23
CA PRO A 347 2.36 12.02 -20.27
C PRO A 347 2.32 13.47 -20.74
N PHE A 348 1.79 14.36 -19.88
CA PHE A 348 1.78 15.79 -20.12
C PHE A 348 2.85 16.47 -19.25
N GLU A 349 3.79 17.18 -19.88
CA GLU A 349 4.85 17.87 -19.17
C GLU A 349 4.47 19.31 -18.83
N ASN A 350 4.14 20.12 -19.85
CA ASN A 350 3.66 21.49 -19.70
C ASN A 350 3.07 22.01 -21.02
N THR A 351 2.28 23.07 -20.94
CA THR A 351 1.61 23.69 -22.08
C THR A 351 2.61 24.22 -23.11
N ALA A 352 3.73 24.82 -22.68
CA ALA A 352 4.70 25.39 -23.59
C ALA A 352 5.31 24.32 -24.49
N LYS A 353 5.70 23.18 -23.94
CA LYS A 353 6.22 22.05 -24.70
C LYS A 353 5.17 21.45 -25.64
N ALA A 354 3.94 21.30 -25.14
CA ALA A 354 2.84 20.78 -25.95
C ALA A 354 2.58 21.66 -27.20
N VAL A 355 2.61 22.97 -27.03
CA VAL A 355 2.44 23.92 -28.15
C VAL A 355 3.66 23.92 -29.08
N GLN A 356 4.88 23.90 -28.53
CA GLN A 356 6.11 23.96 -29.31
C GLN A 356 6.33 22.70 -30.17
N GLU A 357 6.00 21.54 -29.64
CA GLU A 357 6.19 20.24 -30.29
C GLU A 357 4.94 19.73 -31.01
N ASN A 358 3.87 20.57 -31.02
CA ASN A 358 2.56 20.22 -31.56
C ASN A 358 2.06 18.86 -31.00
N LEU A 359 2.36 18.62 -29.72
CA LEU A 359 1.88 17.45 -28.99
C LEU A 359 0.41 17.71 -28.64
N ASP A 360 -0.45 17.11 -29.42
CA ASP A 360 -1.85 17.06 -29.03
C ASP A 360 -1.97 16.21 -27.75
N ILE A 361 -2.84 16.63 -26.81
CA ILE A 361 -3.17 15.80 -25.64
C ILE A 361 -4.05 14.65 -26.15
N LEU A 362 -3.49 13.81 -27.03
CA LEU A 362 -4.20 12.71 -27.64
C LEU A 362 -4.35 11.58 -26.61
N SER A 363 -5.58 11.27 -26.30
CA SER A 363 -5.92 9.99 -25.72
C SER A 363 -6.20 9.01 -26.87
N ARG A 364 -5.48 7.87 -26.90
CA ARG A 364 -5.91 6.73 -27.72
C ARG A 364 -7.20 6.18 -27.12
N VAL A 365 -8.15 5.86 -27.97
CA VAL A 365 -9.42 5.26 -27.55
C VAL A 365 -9.45 3.83 -28.08
N ASP A 366 -9.56 2.87 -27.17
CA ASP A 366 -9.78 1.47 -27.47
C ASP A 366 -11.23 1.13 -27.10
N VAL A 367 -12.02 0.69 -28.06
CA VAL A 367 -13.39 0.22 -27.83
C VAL A 367 -13.31 -1.16 -27.18
N VAL A 368 -13.96 -1.29 -26.03
CA VAL A 368 -14.00 -2.53 -25.24
C VAL A 368 -15.25 -3.33 -25.56
N ASP A 369 -16.38 -2.62 -25.62
CA ASP A 369 -17.68 -3.19 -25.93
C ASP A 369 -18.50 -2.16 -26.71
N ASP A 370 -19.17 -2.60 -27.77
CA ASP A 370 -19.98 -1.76 -28.67
C ASP A 370 -21.43 -2.28 -28.61
N ASN A 371 -22.37 -1.44 -28.18
CA ASN A 371 -23.81 -1.77 -28.02
C ASN A 371 -24.55 -1.68 -29.35
#